data_d67dbcd6026548b28e831c72f521e134
#
_entry.id   d67dbcd6026548b28e831c72f521e134
#
_cell.length_a   1.000
_cell.length_b   1.000
_cell.length_c   1.000
_cell.angle_alpha   90.00
_cell.angle_beta   90.00
_cell.angle_gamma   90.00
#
_symmetry.space_group_name_H-M   'P 1'
#
loop_
_entity.id
_entity.type
_entity.pdbx_description
1 polymer ?
#
loop_
_entity_poly.entity_id
_entity_poly.type
_entity_poly.pdbx_seq_one_letter_code
_entity_poly.pdbx_strand_id
1 'polypeptide(L)'
;MRRNYKGISINTSKNTHETVLNLISKTKDSKIVDIPCGSGAFISRLIDNGYKNVSAVDIENVMEIDHKDFVVGDMNDILPIEDDSIDVLVCIDGIEHINKQFDFVKEVNRILKVDGEFIISTPNISSLRSRWRWFISGHHHKCNSPLDENNPNPLHHIGMISFPEIRYMLHTNGLQIQKVTTNRIKFVSWIYTLFIPLSYLITSSIYNRSGRKEGTSKINKEIKEIMFSKAVLFGETLIVKGIKTTANNT
;
A
#
# COMPACT_ATOMS: atom_id res chain seq x y z
N MET A 1 14.77 -4.29 -20.15
CA MET A 1 13.46 -4.18 -20.84
C MET A 1 12.43 -3.68 -19.85
N ARG A 2 11.76 -2.54 -20.10
CA ARG A 2 10.64 -2.07 -19.26
C ARG A 2 9.53 -3.12 -19.31
N ARG A 3 8.89 -3.41 -18.18
CA ARG A 3 7.74 -4.32 -18.14
C ARG A 3 6.54 -3.61 -18.74
N ASN A 4 5.71 -4.36 -19.46
CA ASN A 4 4.49 -3.83 -20.02
C ASN A 4 3.34 -4.85 -19.93
N TYR A 5 2.12 -4.35 -20.08
CA TYR A 5 0.91 -5.12 -20.26
C TYR A 5 0.23 -4.64 -21.53
N LYS A 6 0.20 -5.50 -22.58
CA LYS A 6 -0.33 -5.15 -23.91
C LYS A 6 0.26 -3.85 -24.48
N GLY A 7 1.57 -3.63 -24.27
CA GLY A 7 2.26 -2.43 -24.71
C GLY A 7 2.26 -1.28 -23.69
N ILE A 8 1.38 -1.26 -22.69
CA ILE A 8 1.27 -0.22 -21.67
C ILE A 8 2.35 -0.42 -20.60
N SER A 9 3.08 0.62 -20.25
CA SER A 9 4.18 0.58 -19.28
C SER A 9 3.73 0.16 -17.89
N ILE A 10 4.49 -0.73 -17.23
CA ILE A 10 4.26 -1.11 -15.82
C ILE A 10 5.36 -0.52 -14.96
N ASN A 11 5.02 0.43 -14.09
CA ASN A 11 5.96 1.17 -13.24
C ASN A 11 6.11 0.58 -11.82
N THR A 12 5.38 -0.48 -11.48
CA THR A 12 5.48 -1.18 -10.19
C THR A 12 6.37 -2.42 -10.22
N SER A 13 6.61 -3.06 -9.09
CA SER A 13 7.40 -4.30 -8.97
C SER A 13 6.71 -5.50 -9.63
N LYS A 14 7.51 -6.51 -10.06
CA LYS A 14 6.98 -7.73 -10.70
C LYS A 14 5.91 -8.40 -9.83
N ASN A 15 4.83 -8.88 -10.44
CA ASN A 15 3.69 -9.58 -9.84
C ASN A 15 2.81 -8.70 -8.93
N THR A 16 3.05 -7.37 -8.81
CA THR A 16 2.20 -6.50 -7.96
C THR A 16 0.79 -6.43 -8.52
N HIS A 17 0.63 -6.13 -9.82
CA HIS A 17 -0.69 -6.06 -10.45
C HIS A 17 -1.47 -7.37 -10.31
N GLU A 18 -0.82 -8.52 -10.56
CA GLU A 18 -1.43 -9.83 -10.44
C GLU A 18 -1.88 -10.13 -9.01
N THR A 19 -1.03 -9.78 -8.03
CA THR A 19 -1.36 -9.97 -6.61
C THR A 19 -2.53 -9.09 -6.19
N VAL A 20 -2.52 -7.81 -6.57
CA VAL A 20 -3.60 -6.86 -6.25
C VAL A 20 -4.91 -7.28 -6.90
N LEU A 21 -4.90 -7.65 -8.19
CA LEU A 21 -6.09 -8.13 -8.89
C LEU A 21 -6.72 -9.36 -8.21
N ASN A 22 -5.89 -10.32 -7.77
CA ASN A 22 -6.35 -11.53 -7.08
C ASN A 22 -6.86 -11.25 -5.65
N LEU A 23 -6.62 -10.07 -5.11
CA LEU A 23 -7.14 -9.67 -3.79
C LEU A 23 -8.52 -9.05 -3.87
N ILE A 24 -8.95 -8.55 -5.02
CA ILE A 24 -10.29 -7.97 -5.18
C ILE A 24 -11.32 -9.08 -5.04
N SER A 25 -12.22 -8.96 -4.05
CA SER A 25 -13.27 -9.96 -3.80
C SER A 25 -14.66 -9.49 -4.19
N LYS A 26 -14.82 -8.23 -4.56
CA LYS A 26 -16.07 -7.65 -5.06
C LYS A 26 -16.42 -8.13 -6.48
N THR A 27 -17.68 -7.98 -6.85
CA THR A 27 -18.21 -8.41 -8.15
C THR A 27 -17.67 -7.58 -9.31
N LYS A 28 -17.88 -8.05 -10.55
CA LYS A 28 -17.43 -7.35 -11.76
C LYS A 28 -18.20 -6.05 -12.06
N ASP A 29 -19.35 -5.86 -11.43
CA ASP A 29 -20.17 -4.65 -11.55
C ASP A 29 -19.84 -3.60 -10.47
N SER A 30 -18.91 -3.90 -9.55
CA SER A 30 -18.49 -2.99 -8.50
C SER A 30 -17.75 -1.77 -9.07
N LYS A 31 -17.95 -0.60 -8.44
CA LYS A 31 -17.22 0.62 -8.76
C LYS A 31 -15.81 0.56 -8.17
N ILE A 32 -14.80 0.54 -9.04
CA ILE A 32 -13.39 0.48 -8.67
C ILE A 32 -12.72 1.79 -9.04
N VAL A 33 -11.90 2.34 -8.14
CA VAL A 33 -10.98 3.44 -8.44
C VAL A 33 -9.54 2.99 -8.28
N ASP A 34 -8.71 3.29 -9.27
CA ASP A 34 -7.25 3.10 -9.25
C ASP A 34 -6.58 4.47 -9.07
N ILE A 35 -5.85 4.67 -7.97
CA ILE A 35 -5.19 5.92 -7.61
C ILE A 35 -3.83 5.68 -6.91
N PRO A 36 -2.71 6.19 -7.44
CA PRO A 36 -2.55 6.82 -8.77
C PRO A 36 -2.59 5.77 -9.88
N CYS A 37 -3.25 6.07 -11.00
CA CYS A 37 -3.42 5.10 -12.10
C CYS A 37 -2.20 5.00 -13.03
N GLY A 38 -1.29 5.98 -13.00
CA GLY A 38 -0.11 6.04 -13.85
C GLY A 38 -0.44 5.85 -15.33
N SER A 39 0.30 4.99 -16.00
CA SER A 39 0.12 4.69 -17.42
C SER A 39 -1.18 3.94 -17.78
N GLY A 40 -2.01 3.54 -16.80
CA GLY A 40 -3.26 2.82 -17.03
C GLY A 40 -3.13 1.30 -17.22
N ALA A 41 -1.95 0.73 -16.97
CA ALA A 41 -1.73 -0.70 -17.13
C ALA A 41 -2.60 -1.56 -16.19
N PHE A 42 -2.89 -1.10 -14.97
CA PHE A 42 -3.76 -1.80 -14.05
C PHE A 42 -5.24 -1.63 -14.43
N ILE A 43 -5.64 -0.45 -14.90
CA ILE A 43 -6.97 -0.18 -15.48
C ILE A 43 -7.26 -1.16 -16.62
N SER A 44 -6.33 -1.30 -17.58
CA SER A 44 -6.46 -2.26 -18.69
C SER A 44 -6.62 -3.70 -18.19
N ARG A 45 -5.88 -4.09 -17.13
CA ARG A 45 -6.03 -5.43 -16.53
C ARG A 45 -7.39 -5.63 -15.87
N LEU A 46 -7.93 -4.62 -15.19
CA LEU A 46 -9.27 -4.69 -14.60
C LEU A 46 -10.33 -4.90 -15.67
N ILE A 47 -10.29 -4.11 -16.75
CA ILE A 47 -11.21 -4.23 -17.88
C ILE A 47 -11.12 -5.61 -18.54
N ASP A 48 -9.91 -6.10 -18.82
CA ASP A 48 -9.69 -7.43 -19.41
C ASP A 48 -10.19 -8.58 -18.51
N ASN A 49 -10.24 -8.36 -17.20
CA ASN A 49 -10.81 -9.30 -16.24
C ASN A 49 -12.31 -9.10 -16.00
N GLY A 50 -12.96 -8.28 -16.82
CA GLY A 50 -14.41 -8.11 -16.86
C GLY A 50 -14.98 -7.11 -15.85
N TYR A 51 -14.17 -6.29 -15.18
CA TYR A 51 -14.67 -5.18 -14.37
C TYR A 51 -15.19 -4.07 -15.27
N LYS A 52 -16.42 -3.59 -15.01
CA LYS A 52 -17.15 -2.69 -15.92
C LYS A 52 -17.08 -1.22 -15.51
N ASN A 53 -17.00 -0.97 -14.21
CA ASN A 53 -17.09 0.37 -13.62
C ASN A 53 -15.74 0.72 -12.98
N VAL A 54 -14.77 1.08 -13.82
CA VAL A 54 -13.39 1.37 -13.40
C VAL A 54 -13.10 2.83 -13.66
N SER A 55 -12.75 3.58 -12.62
CA SER A 55 -12.31 4.97 -12.70
C SER A 55 -10.82 5.08 -12.44
N ALA A 56 -10.16 6.00 -13.12
CA ALA A 56 -8.74 6.29 -13.03
C ALA A 56 -8.54 7.69 -12.44
N VAL A 57 -7.67 7.80 -11.42
CA VAL A 57 -7.31 9.09 -10.82
C VAL A 57 -5.79 9.23 -10.78
N ASP A 58 -5.30 10.39 -11.19
CA ASP A 58 -3.88 10.76 -11.06
C ASP A 58 -3.74 12.28 -11.00
N ILE A 59 -2.57 12.79 -10.58
CA ILE A 59 -2.27 14.22 -10.51
C ILE A 59 -2.24 14.85 -11.91
N GLU A 60 -1.90 14.07 -12.93
CA GLU A 60 -1.91 14.45 -14.35
C GLU A 60 -2.27 13.23 -15.21
N ASN A 61 -2.78 13.47 -16.40
CA ASN A 61 -3.10 12.38 -17.33
C ASN A 61 -1.85 11.92 -18.08
N VAL A 62 -1.21 10.88 -17.55
CA VAL A 62 -0.06 10.20 -18.18
C VAL A 62 -0.43 8.81 -18.75
N MET A 63 -1.73 8.54 -18.91
CA MET A 63 -2.22 7.24 -19.39
C MET A 63 -1.79 6.98 -20.84
N GLU A 64 -1.33 5.77 -21.10
CA GLU A 64 -0.98 5.25 -22.43
C GLU A 64 -2.18 4.59 -23.14
N ILE A 65 -3.39 4.70 -22.53
CA ILE A 65 -4.66 4.20 -23.06
C ILE A 65 -5.70 5.31 -23.06
N ASP A 66 -6.64 5.24 -23.98
CA ASP A 66 -7.84 6.07 -23.93
C ASP A 66 -8.82 5.46 -22.90
N HIS A 67 -9.13 6.24 -21.85
CA HIS A 67 -10.06 5.85 -20.81
C HIS A 67 -10.93 7.04 -20.39
N LYS A 68 -12.23 6.94 -20.69
CA LYS A 68 -13.19 8.05 -20.52
C LYS A 68 -13.43 8.46 -19.05
N ASP A 69 -13.26 7.51 -18.12
CA ASP A 69 -13.53 7.72 -16.68
C ASP A 69 -12.25 8.08 -15.93
N PHE A 70 -11.43 8.97 -16.53
CA PHE A 70 -10.25 9.57 -15.89
C PHE A 70 -10.59 10.89 -15.24
N VAL A 71 -10.08 11.10 -14.04
CA VAL A 71 -10.25 12.33 -13.25
C VAL A 71 -8.90 12.79 -12.72
N VAL A 72 -8.61 14.10 -12.83
CA VAL A 72 -7.43 14.71 -12.20
C VAL A 72 -7.68 14.86 -10.70
N GLY A 73 -6.77 14.33 -9.87
CA GLY A 73 -6.86 14.44 -8.42
C GLY A 73 -5.50 14.24 -7.75
N ASP A 74 -5.18 15.10 -6.78
CA ASP A 74 -3.97 14.97 -5.96
C ASP A 74 -4.31 14.20 -4.68
N MET A 75 -3.56 13.13 -4.39
CA MET A 75 -3.68 12.35 -3.15
C MET A 75 -3.34 13.16 -1.89
N ASN A 76 -2.71 14.33 -2.02
CA ASN A 76 -2.49 15.25 -0.91
C ASN A 76 -3.69 16.16 -0.59
N ASP A 77 -4.73 16.16 -1.42
CA ASP A 77 -5.89 17.03 -1.31
C ASP A 77 -7.20 16.22 -1.26
N ILE A 78 -8.32 16.91 -1.17
CA ILE A 78 -9.65 16.29 -1.26
C ILE A 78 -9.85 15.75 -2.68
N LEU A 79 -10.12 14.47 -2.79
CA LEU A 79 -10.35 13.83 -4.07
C LEU A 79 -11.70 14.22 -4.66
N PRO A 80 -11.80 14.45 -5.99
CA PRO A 80 -13.06 14.79 -6.67
C PRO A 80 -13.95 13.55 -6.87
N ILE A 81 -14.21 12.85 -5.77
CA ILE A 81 -15.03 11.64 -5.70
C ILE A 81 -16.04 11.82 -4.58
N GLU A 82 -17.28 11.43 -4.82
CA GLU A 82 -18.38 11.53 -3.84
C GLU A 82 -18.14 10.61 -2.64
N ASP A 83 -18.69 11.01 -1.48
CA ASP A 83 -18.68 10.22 -0.25
C ASP A 83 -19.42 8.88 -0.49
N ASP A 84 -18.95 7.82 0.17
CA ASP A 84 -19.61 6.50 0.19
C ASP A 84 -20.02 5.99 -1.21
N SER A 85 -19.21 6.29 -2.25
CA SER A 85 -19.55 6.00 -3.65
C SER A 85 -18.79 4.82 -4.26
N ILE A 86 -17.63 4.44 -3.68
CA ILE A 86 -16.69 3.47 -4.23
C ILE A 86 -16.79 2.12 -3.49
N ASP A 87 -16.84 1.02 -4.26
CA ASP A 87 -16.83 -0.34 -3.70
C ASP A 87 -15.42 -0.89 -3.46
N VAL A 88 -14.44 -0.48 -4.31
CA VAL A 88 -13.03 -0.88 -4.21
C VAL A 88 -12.12 0.28 -4.54
N LEU A 89 -11.21 0.61 -3.63
CA LEU A 89 -10.09 1.53 -3.89
C LEU A 89 -8.80 0.73 -4.01
N VAL A 90 -8.07 0.97 -5.08
CA VAL A 90 -6.72 0.41 -5.29
C VAL A 90 -5.71 1.55 -5.32
N CYS A 91 -4.64 1.41 -4.53
CA CYS A 91 -3.50 2.33 -4.53
C CYS A 91 -2.20 1.52 -4.66
N ILE A 92 -1.65 1.49 -5.87
CA ILE A 92 -0.45 0.71 -6.18
C ILE A 92 0.78 1.60 -6.21
N ASP A 93 1.67 1.41 -5.22
CA ASP A 93 2.95 2.14 -5.09
C ASP A 93 2.76 3.66 -5.26
N GLY A 94 1.76 4.22 -4.55
CA GLY A 94 1.38 5.63 -4.60
C GLY A 94 1.57 6.35 -3.27
N ILE A 95 1.23 5.70 -2.15
CA ILE A 95 1.23 6.33 -0.83
C ILE A 95 2.63 6.82 -0.37
N GLU A 96 3.70 6.23 -0.88
CA GLU A 96 5.08 6.64 -0.60
C GLU A 96 5.51 7.93 -1.30
N HIS A 97 4.74 8.41 -2.27
CA HIS A 97 5.03 9.62 -3.03
C HIS A 97 4.42 10.88 -2.44
N ILE A 98 3.50 10.75 -1.48
CA ILE A 98 2.79 11.87 -0.87
C ILE A 98 3.31 12.18 0.53
N ASN A 99 3.12 13.43 0.96
CA ASN A 99 3.50 13.89 2.29
C ASN A 99 2.33 13.90 3.29
N LYS A 100 1.07 13.96 2.82
CA LYS A 100 -0.14 13.96 3.65
C LYS A 100 -0.80 12.58 3.72
N GLN A 101 -0.03 11.54 4.02
CA GLN A 101 -0.52 10.15 4.03
C GLN A 101 -1.71 9.91 4.96
N PHE A 102 -1.71 10.59 6.12
CA PHE A 102 -2.79 10.48 7.09
C PHE A 102 -4.10 11.06 6.55
N ASP A 103 -4.02 12.19 5.83
CA ASP A 103 -5.19 12.81 5.23
C ASP A 103 -5.69 12.00 4.03
N PHE A 104 -4.78 11.42 3.24
CA PHE A 104 -5.16 10.47 2.19
C PHE A 104 -5.93 9.26 2.75
N VAL A 105 -5.51 8.71 3.88
CA VAL A 105 -6.24 7.59 4.52
C VAL A 105 -7.64 8.01 4.99
N LYS A 106 -7.83 9.27 5.43
CA LYS A 106 -9.17 9.81 5.71
C LYS A 106 -10.01 9.92 4.43
N GLU A 107 -9.40 10.36 3.32
CA GLU A 107 -10.08 10.40 2.02
C GLU A 107 -10.48 9.00 1.55
N VAL A 108 -9.61 8.01 1.71
CA VAL A 108 -9.94 6.59 1.43
C VAL A 108 -11.18 6.16 2.21
N ASN A 109 -11.26 6.51 3.51
CA ASN A 109 -12.45 6.23 4.30
C ASN A 109 -13.67 6.99 3.79
N ARG A 110 -13.54 8.28 3.48
CA ARG A 110 -14.66 9.12 3.00
C ARG A 110 -15.32 8.55 1.75
N ILE A 111 -14.52 8.21 0.72
CA ILE A 111 -15.03 7.78 -0.58
C ILE A 111 -15.51 6.33 -0.63
N LEU A 112 -14.95 5.46 0.23
CA LEU A 112 -15.39 4.07 0.29
C LEU A 112 -16.77 3.93 0.92
N LYS A 113 -17.61 3.10 0.34
CA LYS A 113 -18.83 2.62 0.99
C LYS A 113 -18.51 1.81 2.25
N VAL A 114 -19.46 1.69 3.16
CA VAL A 114 -19.38 0.71 4.24
C VAL A 114 -19.19 -0.68 3.62
N ASP A 115 -18.29 -1.49 4.20
CA ASP A 115 -17.82 -2.77 3.66
C ASP A 115 -17.10 -2.66 2.30
N GLY A 116 -16.82 -1.45 1.83
CA GLY A 116 -15.96 -1.22 0.67
C GLY A 116 -14.53 -1.67 0.95
N GLU A 117 -13.87 -2.20 -0.07
CA GLU A 117 -12.51 -2.74 0.02
C GLU A 117 -11.46 -1.68 -0.32
N PHE A 118 -10.35 -1.70 0.40
CA PHE A 118 -9.14 -1.01 -0.03
C PHE A 118 -7.99 -2.00 -0.21
N ILE A 119 -7.14 -1.73 -1.20
CA ILE A 119 -5.90 -2.47 -1.42
C ILE A 119 -4.80 -1.45 -1.68
N ILE A 120 -3.83 -1.36 -0.76
CA ILE A 120 -2.72 -0.42 -0.83
C ILE A 120 -1.42 -1.21 -0.92
N SER A 121 -0.57 -0.87 -1.88
CA SER A 121 0.80 -1.38 -1.96
C SER A 121 1.82 -0.26 -1.79
N THR A 122 2.97 -0.61 -1.20
CA THR A 122 4.11 0.31 -1.00
C THR A 122 5.40 -0.49 -0.83
N PRO A 123 6.59 0.09 -1.07
CA PRO A 123 7.86 -0.57 -0.77
C PRO A 123 7.92 -1.08 0.67
N ASN A 124 8.30 -2.33 0.85
CA ASN A 124 8.32 -2.95 2.18
C ASN A 124 9.57 -2.55 2.97
N ILE A 125 9.52 -1.41 3.66
CA ILE A 125 10.62 -0.98 4.54
C ILE A 125 10.66 -1.77 5.86
N SER A 126 9.59 -2.49 6.21
CA SER A 126 9.55 -3.37 7.38
C SER A 126 10.29 -4.70 7.17
N SER A 127 10.74 -5.01 5.95
CA SER A 127 11.49 -6.24 5.66
C SER A 127 12.87 -6.24 6.32
N LEU A 128 13.38 -7.42 6.69
CA LEU A 128 14.72 -7.57 7.28
C LEU A 128 15.81 -6.99 6.39
N ARG A 129 15.69 -7.17 5.07
CA ARG A 129 16.61 -6.58 4.10
C ARG A 129 16.62 -5.04 4.17
N SER A 130 15.45 -4.41 4.29
CA SER A 130 15.35 -2.96 4.37
C SER A 130 15.85 -2.43 5.71
N ARG A 131 15.51 -3.10 6.82
CA ARG A 131 16.02 -2.75 8.16
C ARG A 131 17.55 -2.83 8.22
N TRP A 132 18.16 -3.90 7.67
CA TRP A 132 19.61 -4.05 7.58
C TRP A 132 20.26 -2.94 6.77
N ARG A 133 19.72 -2.66 5.58
CA ARG A 133 20.24 -1.58 4.73
C ARG A 133 20.17 -0.23 5.45
N TRP A 134 19.04 0.07 6.08
CA TRP A 134 18.85 1.31 6.84
C TRP A 134 19.83 1.42 7.99
N PHE A 135 20.05 0.35 8.73
CA PHE A 135 21.00 0.31 9.85
C PHE A 135 22.43 0.64 9.43
N ILE A 136 22.85 0.20 8.24
CA ILE A 136 24.22 0.42 7.74
C ILE A 136 24.35 1.77 7.00
N SER A 137 23.35 2.20 6.24
CA SER A 137 23.46 3.30 5.28
C SER A 137 22.52 4.48 5.52
N GLY A 138 21.59 4.39 6.49
CA GLY A 138 20.54 5.38 6.68
C GLY A 138 19.48 5.40 5.56
N HIS A 139 19.54 4.49 4.59
CA HIS A 139 18.61 4.43 3.46
C HIS A 139 17.84 3.11 3.42
N HIS A 140 16.53 3.17 3.27
CA HIS A 140 15.71 1.98 3.08
C HIS A 140 15.95 1.31 1.73
N HIS A 141 15.63 0.03 1.64
CA HIS A 141 15.57 -0.66 0.36
C HIS A 141 14.47 -0.04 -0.50
N LYS A 142 14.75 0.20 -1.77
CA LYS A 142 13.91 0.99 -2.70
C LYS A 142 14.08 2.52 -2.62
N CYS A 143 14.79 3.07 -1.65
CA CYS A 143 15.42 4.37 -1.84
C CYS A 143 16.67 4.17 -2.71
N ASN A 144 16.56 4.47 -3.98
CA ASN A 144 17.62 4.14 -4.94
C ASN A 144 18.84 5.08 -4.82
N SER A 145 18.63 6.31 -4.38
CA SER A 145 19.64 7.34 -4.21
C SER A 145 19.13 8.40 -3.23
N PRO A 146 19.97 9.31 -2.76
CA PRO A 146 19.48 10.54 -2.14
C PRO A 146 18.49 11.23 -3.06
N LEU A 147 17.49 11.89 -2.46
CA LEU A 147 16.53 12.69 -3.23
C LEU A 147 17.26 13.80 -3.96
N ASP A 148 16.92 14.01 -5.23
CA ASP A 148 17.53 15.06 -6.03
C ASP A 148 16.88 16.41 -5.71
N GLU A 149 17.56 17.24 -4.92
CA GLU A 149 17.08 18.55 -4.51
C GLU A 149 17.04 19.56 -5.67
N ASN A 150 17.83 19.32 -6.73
CA ASN A 150 17.89 20.20 -7.90
C ASN A 150 16.78 19.90 -8.92
N ASN A 151 16.15 18.72 -8.81
CA ASN A 151 15.09 18.30 -9.70
C ASN A 151 13.96 17.64 -8.89
N PRO A 152 13.16 18.42 -8.13
CA PRO A 152 12.02 17.90 -7.39
C PRO A 152 11.06 17.18 -8.33
N ASN A 153 10.70 15.94 -7.98
CA ASN A 153 9.86 15.09 -8.81
C ASN A 153 8.79 14.42 -7.94
N PRO A 154 7.49 14.46 -8.32
CA PRO A 154 6.42 13.78 -7.59
C PRO A 154 6.63 12.26 -7.47
N LEU A 155 7.50 11.66 -8.29
CA LEU A 155 7.86 10.24 -8.19
C LEU A 155 8.96 9.93 -7.18
N HIS A 156 9.44 10.92 -6.41
CA HIS A 156 10.36 10.66 -5.31
C HIS A 156 9.64 9.98 -4.14
N HIS A 157 10.28 8.96 -3.55
CA HIS A 157 9.76 8.26 -2.37
C HIS A 157 10.05 9.09 -1.11
N ILE A 158 9.23 10.11 -0.85
CA ILE A 158 9.36 11.01 0.31
C ILE A 158 8.67 10.47 1.56
N GLY A 159 7.64 9.65 1.37
CA GLY A 159 6.77 9.11 2.40
C GLY A 159 6.94 7.60 2.62
N MET A 160 8.17 7.10 2.81
CA MET A 160 8.38 5.68 3.08
C MET A 160 7.76 5.28 4.41
N ILE A 161 6.82 4.31 4.39
CA ILE A 161 5.99 3.95 5.54
C ILE A 161 6.20 2.50 5.96
N SER A 162 6.31 2.26 7.28
CA SER A 162 6.40 0.93 7.85
C SER A 162 5.03 0.27 8.07
N PHE A 163 5.01 -1.06 8.25
CA PHE A 163 3.75 -1.77 8.53
C PHE A 163 3.05 -1.27 9.81
N PRO A 164 3.72 -1.04 10.95
CA PRO A 164 3.04 -0.49 12.13
C PRO A 164 2.41 0.87 11.90
N GLU A 165 3.06 1.74 11.13
CA GLU A 165 2.57 3.10 10.83
C GLU A 165 1.35 3.05 9.90
N ILE A 166 1.40 2.30 8.79
CA ILE A 166 0.24 2.16 7.89
C ILE A 166 -0.95 1.53 8.61
N ARG A 167 -0.70 0.50 9.46
CA ARG A 167 -1.74 -0.09 10.29
C ARG A 167 -2.38 0.94 11.22
N TYR A 168 -1.57 1.73 11.91
CA TYR A 168 -2.07 2.77 12.81
C TYR A 168 -2.97 3.75 12.05
N MET A 169 -2.49 4.29 10.92
CA MET A 169 -3.27 5.23 10.12
C MET A 169 -4.60 4.63 9.63
N LEU A 170 -4.59 3.39 9.15
CA LEU A 170 -5.79 2.72 8.66
C LEU A 170 -6.79 2.48 9.80
N HIS A 171 -6.35 1.83 10.89
CA HIS A 171 -7.25 1.42 11.97
C HIS A 171 -7.83 2.60 12.75
N THR A 172 -7.08 3.71 12.90
CA THR A 172 -7.57 4.93 13.56
C THR A 172 -8.52 5.75 12.69
N ASN A 173 -8.64 5.41 11.41
CA ASN A 173 -9.55 6.05 10.46
C ASN A 173 -10.66 5.10 9.96
N GLY A 174 -11.06 4.09 10.75
CA GLY A 174 -12.19 3.23 10.44
C GLY A 174 -11.97 2.21 9.31
N LEU A 175 -10.71 1.98 8.94
CA LEU A 175 -10.29 1.03 7.91
C LEU A 175 -9.60 -0.17 8.56
N GLN A 176 -10.21 -1.34 8.50
CA GLN A 176 -9.70 -2.56 9.16
C GLN A 176 -8.94 -3.45 8.18
N ILE A 177 -7.69 -3.76 8.52
CA ILE A 177 -6.85 -4.67 7.74
C ILE A 177 -7.35 -6.10 7.90
N GLN A 178 -7.62 -6.76 6.77
CA GLN A 178 -8.00 -8.17 6.72
C GLN A 178 -6.85 -9.06 6.28
N LYS A 179 -5.97 -8.56 5.43
CA LYS A 179 -4.88 -9.36 4.86
C LYS A 179 -3.64 -8.51 4.60
N VAL A 180 -2.49 -9.05 4.97
CA VAL A 180 -1.18 -8.51 4.62
C VAL A 180 -0.43 -9.56 3.79
N THR A 181 0.06 -9.16 2.62
CA THR A 181 0.76 -10.03 1.69
C THR A 181 1.88 -9.29 0.96
N THR A 182 2.51 -9.93 0.00
CA THR A 182 3.56 -9.37 -0.83
C THR A 182 3.44 -9.87 -2.27
N ASN A 183 3.98 -9.10 -3.20
CA ASN A 183 4.05 -9.47 -4.61
C ASN A 183 5.02 -10.64 -4.88
N ARG A 184 6.13 -10.67 -4.17
CA ARG A 184 7.14 -11.74 -4.27
C ARG A 184 8.15 -11.69 -3.12
N ILE A 185 8.83 -12.81 -2.92
CA ILE A 185 10.01 -12.94 -2.07
C ILE A 185 11.20 -13.24 -2.96
N LYS A 186 12.24 -12.42 -2.90
CA LYS A 186 13.50 -12.67 -3.62
C LYS A 186 14.35 -13.68 -2.85
N PHE A 187 15.05 -14.56 -3.58
CA PHE A 187 15.93 -15.57 -2.95
C PHE A 187 16.94 -14.94 -1.99
N VAL A 188 17.54 -13.80 -2.37
CA VAL A 188 18.48 -13.07 -1.52
C VAL A 188 17.89 -12.65 -0.16
N SER A 189 16.56 -12.53 -0.05
CA SER A 189 15.93 -12.15 1.22
C SER A 189 16.11 -13.22 2.32
N TRP A 190 16.32 -14.49 1.95
CA TRP A 190 16.50 -15.58 2.91
C TRP A 190 17.82 -15.51 3.68
N ILE A 191 18.84 -14.83 3.15
CA ILE A 191 20.12 -14.61 3.87
C ILE A 191 19.87 -13.87 5.20
N TYR A 192 18.85 -13.02 5.25
CA TYR A 192 18.50 -12.22 6.42
C TYR A 192 17.77 -13.01 7.52
N THR A 193 17.48 -14.31 7.32
CA THR A 193 16.89 -15.19 8.37
C THR A 193 17.74 -15.24 9.63
N LEU A 194 19.06 -15.11 9.52
CA LEU A 194 19.98 -15.04 10.64
C LEU A 194 19.64 -13.93 11.65
N PHE A 195 18.99 -12.88 11.22
CA PHE A 195 18.61 -11.75 12.08
C PHE A 195 17.25 -11.91 12.75
N ILE A 196 16.48 -12.96 12.43
CA ILE A 196 15.14 -13.19 13.02
C ILE A 196 15.20 -13.32 14.55
N PRO A 197 16.08 -14.14 15.16
CA PRO A 197 16.10 -14.30 16.62
C PRO A 197 16.34 -12.98 17.34
N LEU A 198 17.34 -12.22 16.91
CA LEU A 198 17.66 -10.92 17.49
C LEU A 198 16.52 -9.90 17.27
N SER A 199 15.99 -9.82 16.06
CA SER A 199 14.85 -8.95 15.73
C SER A 199 13.62 -9.31 16.57
N TYR A 200 13.34 -10.61 16.77
CA TYR A 200 12.21 -11.06 17.57
C TYR A 200 12.36 -10.68 19.05
N LEU A 201 13.55 -10.87 19.64
CA LEU A 201 13.83 -10.52 21.03
C LEU A 201 13.67 -9.02 21.27
N ILE A 202 14.28 -8.19 20.41
CA ILE A 202 14.21 -6.73 20.51
C ILE A 202 12.76 -6.24 20.33
N THR A 203 12.08 -6.68 19.26
CA THR A 203 10.68 -6.31 18.99
C THR A 203 9.77 -6.74 20.14
N SER A 204 9.92 -7.96 20.64
CA SER A 204 9.13 -8.46 21.77
C SER A 204 9.36 -7.64 23.04
N SER A 205 10.60 -7.23 23.31
CA SER A 205 10.90 -6.35 24.45
C SER A 205 10.19 -5.00 24.33
N ILE A 206 10.22 -4.39 23.14
CA ILE A 206 9.54 -3.11 22.86
C ILE A 206 8.03 -3.23 23.09
N TYR A 207 7.39 -4.23 22.48
CA TYR A 207 5.94 -4.41 22.58
C TYR A 207 5.49 -4.82 23.99
N ASN A 208 6.27 -5.61 24.71
CA ASN A 208 5.96 -5.98 26.10
C ASN A 208 6.05 -4.79 27.06
N ARG A 209 6.98 -3.85 26.84
CA ARG A 209 7.06 -2.61 27.61
C ARG A 209 5.86 -1.70 27.37
N SER A 210 5.39 -1.62 26.11
CA SER A 210 4.22 -0.82 25.72
C SER A 210 2.90 -1.46 26.17
N GLY A 211 2.84 -2.77 26.33
CA GLY A 211 1.65 -3.56 26.67
C GLY A 211 1.17 -3.46 28.11
N ARG A 212 1.76 -2.60 28.93
CA ARG A 212 1.33 -2.40 30.35
C ARG A 212 0.01 -1.64 30.49
N LYS A 213 -0.48 -1.00 29.42
CA LYS A 213 -1.80 -0.36 29.38
C LYS A 213 -2.86 -1.41 29.03
N GLU A 214 -3.95 -1.39 29.77
CA GLU A 214 -5.10 -2.29 29.57
C GLU A 214 -5.62 -2.21 28.12
N GLY A 215 -5.88 -3.35 27.49
CA GLY A 215 -6.31 -3.43 26.07
C GLY A 215 -5.18 -3.44 25.01
N THR A 216 -3.99 -2.91 25.30
CA THR A 216 -2.90 -2.78 24.33
C THR A 216 -2.20 -4.13 24.05
N SER A 217 -2.26 -5.08 24.98
CA SER A 217 -1.57 -6.36 24.88
C SER A 217 -2.02 -7.22 23.68
N LYS A 218 -3.34 -7.29 23.41
CA LYS A 218 -3.90 -8.03 22.29
C LYS A 218 -3.47 -7.43 20.96
N ILE A 219 -3.57 -6.10 20.84
CA ILE A 219 -3.16 -5.36 19.63
C ILE A 219 -1.67 -5.56 19.36
N ASN A 220 -0.83 -5.43 20.38
CA ASN A 220 0.61 -5.61 20.27
C ASN A 220 0.97 -7.04 19.82
N LYS A 221 0.27 -8.05 20.32
CA LYS A 221 0.45 -9.44 19.90
C LYS A 221 0.13 -9.61 18.42
N GLU A 222 -1.01 -9.10 17.97
CA GLU A 222 -1.44 -9.16 16.57
C GLU A 222 -0.45 -8.44 15.65
N ILE A 223 -0.02 -7.23 15.99
CA ILE A 223 0.97 -6.48 15.21
C ILE A 223 2.27 -7.30 15.12
N LYS A 224 2.73 -7.85 16.22
CA LYS A 224 3.96 -8.66 16.25
C LYS A 224 3.84 -9.91 15.38
N GLU A 225 2.71 -10.62 15.41
CA GLU A 225 2.47 -11.78 14.56
C GLU A 225 2.55 -11.42 13.07
N ILE A 226 1.95 -10.32 12.67
CA ILE A 226 2.02 -9.85 11.28
C ILE A 226 3.44 -9.39 10.92
N MET A 227 4.12 -8.67 11.80
CA MET A 227 5.50 -8.21 11.62
C MET A 227 6.48 -9.37 11.38
N PHE A 228 6.21 -10.55 11.96
CA PHE A 228 7.01 -11.76 11.77
C PHE A 228 6.44 -12.72 10.72
N SER A 229 5.43 -12.31 9.97
CA SER A 229 4.95 -13.05 8.80
C SER A 229 6.00 -13.07 7.68
N LYS A 230 5.95 -14.09 6.81
CA LYS A 230 6.83 -14.16 5.62
C LYS A 230 6.68 -12.95 4.71
N ALA A 231 5.46 -12.43 4.57
CA ALA A 231 5.18 -11.28 3.72
C ALA A 231 5.91 -10.02 4.19
N VAL A 232 5.89 -9.75 5.50
CA VAL A 232 6.54 -8.55 6.06
C VAL A 232 8.04 -8.75 6.18
N LEU A 233 8.52 -9.92 6.65
CA LEU A 233 9.96 -10.13 6.86
C LEU A 233 10.77 -10.17 5.54
N PHE A 234 10.21 -10.74 4.49
CA PHE A 234 10.96 -11.07 3.27
C PHE A 234 10.38 -10.48 1.98
N GLY A 235 9.15 -9.97 2.03
CA GLY A 235 8.46 -9.42 0.87
C GLY A 235 9.16 -8.20 0.27
N GLU A 236 9.08 -8.04 -1.05
CA GLU A 236 9.64 -6.87 -1.74
C GLU A 236 8.72 -5.65 -1.63
N THR A 237 7.42 -5.85 -1.85
CA THR A 237 6.36 -4.85 -1.72
C THR A 237 5.42 -5.28 -0.61
N LEU A 238 5.07 -4.39 0.28
CA LEU A 238 4.02 -4.61 1.27
C LEU A 238 2.67 -4.35 0.59
N ILE A 239 1.76 -5.31 0.65
CA ILE A 239 0.41 -5.18 0.11
C ILE A 239 -0.57 -5.43 1.25
N VAL A 240 -1.41 -4.44 1.51
CA VAL A 240 -2.39 -4.45 2.60
C VAL A 240 -3.78 -4.37 1.98
N LYS A 241 -4.64 -5.34 2.29
CA LYS A 241 -6.07 -5.33 1.97
C LYS A 241 -6.88 -5.20 3.23
N GLY A 242 -7.95 -4.42 3.17
CA GLY A 242 -8.93 -4.33 4.25
C GLY A 242 -10.25 -3.79 3.75
N ILE A 243 -11.11 -3.45 4.71
CA ILE A 243 -12.45 -2.90 4.47
C ILE A 243 -12.70 -1.66 5.32
N LYS A 244 -13.59 -0.79 4.84
CA LYS A 244 -14.19 0.25 5.67
C LYS A 244 -15.18 -0.43 6.62
N THR A 245 -14.97 -0.21 7.92
CA THR A 245 -15.95 -0.60 8.94
C THR A 245 -16.85 0.60 9.25
N THR A 246 -18.09 0.35 9.68
CA THR A 246 -18.90 1.40 10.31
C THR A 246 -18.06 2.00 11.43
N ALA A 247 -17.90 3.31 11.43
CA ALA A 247 -17.26 3.98 12.54
C ALA A 247 -17.94 3.50 13.81
N ASN A 248 -17.25 2.78 14.66
CA ASN A 248 -17.67 2.64 16.02
C ASN A 248 -17.66 4.05 16.56
N ASN A 249 -18.85 4.58 16.86
CA ASN A 249 -18.99 5.82 17.60
C ASN A 249 -18.21 5.63 18.90
N THR A 250 -16.96 6.09 18.94
CA THR A 250 -16.18 6.24 20.16
C THR A 250 -16.53 7.56 20.81
#